data_6acbad7bc5e097da424d078278700863
#
_entry.id   6acbad7bc5e097da424d078278700863
#
_cell.length_a   1.000
_cell.length_b   1.000
_cell.length_c   1.000
_cell.angle_alpha   90.00
_cell.angle_beta   90.00
_cell.angle_gamma   90.00
#
_symmetry.space_group_name_H-M   'P 1'
#
loop_
_entity.id
_entity.type
_entity.pdbx_description
1 polymer ?
#
loop_
_entity_poly.entity_id
_entity_poly.type
_entity_poly.pdbx_seq_one_letter_code
_entity_poly.pdbx_strand_id
1 'polypeptide(L)'
;DEGALIKCQNLDCKARVIGSLIYFCSKKCMNIEGLSDATITQLFESGKISKIGDIYALGAQDLADLEGFADKKISNLLGAINASKNAPLERFIASLGIEHIGEVAARKIAAAFGQDWLDASEDEILRLDGFGEAMARSLAEFCKINREKILNLSEIITPRAPQMQTVKSAFTDRSVVITGTLSRPRDEFKARLLAMGAKVQGSVSAKTDFVLAGAEAGSKLQKARSLGVRV
;
A
#
# COMPACT_ATOMS: atom_id res chain seq x y z
N ASP A 1 -30.55 -15.24 13.22
CA ASP A 1 -29.25 -14.54 13.27
C ASP A 1 -28.17 -15.51 12.85
N GLU A 2 -27.93 -15.58 11.55
CA GLU A 2 -26.84 -16.36 10.98
C GLU A 2 -25.54 -15.63 11.32
N GLY A 3 -24.73 -16.27 12.19
CA GLY A 3 -23.59 -15.66 12.82
C GLY A 3 -22.55 -15.18 11.85
N ALA A 4 -22.47 -13.86 11.73
CA ALA A 4 -21.30 -13.20 11.14
C ALA A 4 -20.08 -13.65 11.97
N LEU A 5 -19.15 -14.32 11.32
CA LEU A 5 -17.85 -14.68 11.92
C LEU A 5 -17.12 -13.38 12.30
N ILE A 6 -17.23 -13.00 13.57
CA ILE A 6 -16.50 -11.84 14.10
C ILE A 6 -15.02 -12.18 14.11
N LYS A 7 -14.26 -11.57 13.22
CA LYS A 7 -12.80 -11.74 13.15
C LYS A 7 -12.12 -10.62 13.92
N CYS A 8 -11.23 -11.01 14.86
CA CYS A 8 -10.43 -10.05 15.59
C CYS A 8 -9.50 -9.28 14.63
N GLN A 9 -9.53 -7.95 14.64
CA GLN A 9 -8.70 -7.09 13.80
C GLN A 9 -7.24 -6.99 14.28
N ASN A 10 -6.94 -7.47 15.49
CA ASN A 10 -5.58 -7.43 16.03
C ASN A 10 -4.67 -8.43 15.31
N LEU A 11 -3.55 -7.97 14.75
CA LEU A 11 -2.55 -8.80 14.06
C LEU A 11 -1.94 -9.89 14.96
N ASP A 12 -1.80 -9.65 16.26
CA ASP A 12 -1.23 -10.59 17.22
C ASP A 12 -2.30 -11.36 18.00
N CYS A 13 -3.48 -11.56 17.44
CA CYS A 13 -4.53 -12.34 18.08
C CYS A 13 -4.10 -13.82 18.19
N LYS A 14 -3.93 -14.32 19.42
CA LYS A 14 -3.44 -15.67 19.71
C LYS A 14 -4.23 -16.78 19.00
N ALA A 15 -5.55 -16.60 18.84
CA ALA A 15 -6.39 -17.57 18.15
C ALA A 15 -6.19 -17.61 16.62
N ARG A 16 -5.54 -16.63 16.04
CA ARG A 16 -5.40 -16.47 14.58
C ARG A 16 -3.95 -16.38 14.11
N VAL A 17 -2.99 -16.25 15.02
CA VAL A 17 -1.62 -15.89 14.69
C VAL A 17 -0.99 -16.85 13.67
N ILE A 18 -1.13 -18.17 13.85
CA ILE A 18 -0.52 -19.12 12.92
C ILE A 18 -1.13 -19.02 11.50
N GLY A 19 -2.46 -18.93 11.41
CA GLY A 19 -3.14 -18.70 10.13
C GLY A 19 -2.76 -17.37 9.47
N SER A 20 -2.54 -16.32 10.27
CA SER A 20 -2.11 -15.01 9.78
C SER A 20 -0.66 -15.06 9.27
N LEU A 21 0.24 -15.80 9.94
CA LEU A 21 1.62 -16.01 9.50
C LEU A 21 1.66 -16.80 8.18
N ILE A 22 0.87 -17.88 8.07
CA ILE A 22 0.74 -18.68 6.85
C ILE A 22 0.22 -17.80 5.69
N TYR A 23 -0.84 -17.04 5.94
CA TYR A 23 -1.41 -16.15 4.93
C TYR A 23 -0.42 -15.09 4.49
N PHE A 24 0.26 -14.45 5.45
CA PHE A 24 1.28 -13.43 5.18
C PHE A 24 2.39 -13.95 4.26
N CYS A 25 2.90 -15.15 4.52
CA CYS A 25 4.01 -15.75 3.76
C CYS A 25 3.57 -16.31 2.41
N SER A 26 2.26 -16.50 2.18
CA SER A 26 1.70 -17.18 1.01
C SER A 26 2.11 -16.54 -0.31
N LYS A 27 2.00 -17.31 -1.42
CA LYS A 27 2.31 -16.86 -2.78
C LYS A 27 1.49 -15.63 -3.21
N LYS A 28 0.25 -15.49 -2.72
CA LYS A 28 -0.63 -14.35 -3.01
C LYS A 28 -0.24 -13.08 -2.25
N CYS A 29 0.49 -13.24 -1.14
CA CYS A 29 0.92 -12.16 -0.25
C CYS A 29 2.41 -11.88 -0.41
N MET A 30 3.22 -12.02 0.62
CA MET A 30 4.65 -11.69 0.57
C MET A 30 5.49 -12.67 -0.25
N ASN A 31 4.95 -13.85 -0.57
CA ASN A 31 5.60 -14.90 -1.37
C ASN A 31 7.00 -15.28 -0.86
N ILE A 32 7.06 -15.66 0.40
CA ILE A 32 8.34 -16.09 1.00
C ILE A 32 8.55 -17.56 0.68
N GLU A 33 9.29 -17.85 -0.36
CA GLU A 33 9.56 -19.22 -0.80
C GLU A 33 10.32 -20.00 0.29
N GLY A 34 9.86 -21.22 0.53
CA GLY A 34 10.42 -22.09 1.58
C GLY A 34 9.69 -22.01 2.94
N LEU A 35 8.88 -20.97 3.20
CA LEU A 35 7.96 -20.92 4.32
C LEU A 35 6.62 -21.55 3.95
N SER A 36 6.57 -22.88 3.90
CA SER A 36 5.33 -23.62 3.77
C SER A 36 4.53 -23.59 5.08
N ASP A 37 3.24 -23.95 5.01
CA ASP A 37 2.36 -24.08 6.18
C ASP A 37 3.00 -24.97 7.26
N ALA A 38 3.58 -26.10 6.86
CA ALA A 38 4.27 -27.02 7.78
C ALA A 38 5.51 -26.36 8.42
N THR A 39 6.31 -25.62 7.63
CA THR A 39 7.50 -24.93 8.15
C THR A 39 7.11 -23.84 9.15
N ILE A 40 6.06 -23.06 8.84
CA ILE A 40 5.56 -22.02 9.74
C ILE A 40 5.02 -22.63 11.03
N THR A 41 4.27 -23.74 10.94
CA THR A 41 3.76 -24.47 12.11
C THR A 41 4.92 -24.95 12.98
N GLN A 42 5.94 -25.57 12.40
CA GLN A 42 7.11 -26.06 13.12
C GLN A 42 7.88 -24.91 13.82
N LEU A 43 8.08 -23.80 13.14
CA LEU A 43 8.72 -22.58 13.72
C LEU A 43 7.88 -21.99 14.85
N PHE A 44 6.57 -21.97 14.70
CA PHE A 44 5.65 -21.47 15.72
C PHE A 44 5.63 -22.37 16.95
N GLU A 45 5.51 -23.69 16.77
CA GLU A 45 5.48 -24.67 17.86
C GLU A 45 6.81 -24.75 18.62
N SER A 46 7.94 -24.55 17.93
CA SER A 46 9.27 -24.44 18.55
C SER A 46 9.52 -23.09 19.23
N GLY A 47 8.57 -22.15 19.19
CA GLY A 47 8.70 -20.83 19.79
C GLY A 47 9.66 -19.89 19.07
N LYS A 48 10.13 -20.23 17.87
CA LYS A 48 11.05 -19.40 17.07
C LYS A 48 10.35 -18.18 16.45
N ILE A 49 9.04 -18.31 16.15
CA ILE A 49 8.21 -17.21 15.67
C ILE A 49 6.90 -17.14 16.45
N SER A 50 6.40 -15.94 16.72
CA SER A 50 5.13 -15.68 17.38
C SER A 50 4.34 -14.56 16.69
N LYS A 51 4.98 -13.76 15.88
CA LYS A 51 4.44 -12.63 15.12
C LYS A 51 5.19 -12.43 13.80
N ILE A 52 4.64 -11.62 12.91
CA ILE A 52 5.21 -11.38 11.58
C ILE A 52 6.68 -10.89 11.65
N GLY A 53 6.99 -9.99 12.58
CA GLY A 53 8.35 -9.45 12.72
C GLY A 53 9.41 -10.51 13.01
N ASP A 54 9.04 -11.57 13.72
CA ASP A 54 9.98 -12.66 14.09
C ASP A 54 10.47 -13.43 12.87
N ILE A 55 9.67 -13.51 11.78
CA ILE A 55 10.09 -14.13 10.52
C ILE A 55 11.33 -13.45 9.96
N TYR A 56 11.42 -12.15 10.08
CA TYR A 56 12.52 -11.34 9.56
C TYR A 56 13.74 -11.29 10.49
N ALA A 57 13.59 -11.79 11.71
CA ALA A 57 14.66 -11.95 12.68
C ALA A 57 15.31 -13.35 12.64
N LEU A 58 14.72 -14.31 11.90
CA LEU A 58 15.26 -15.68 11.81
C LEU A 58 16.68 -15.67 11.26
N GLY A 59 17.57 -16.40 11.95
CA GLY A 59 18.93 -16.68 11.54
C GLY A 59 19.14 -18.14 11.11
N ALA A 60 20.34 -18.45 10.60
CA ALA A 60 20.69 -19.82 10.19
C ALA A 60 20.58 -20.83 11.35
N GLN A 61 20.97 -20.40 12.56
CA GLN A 61 20.91 -21.23 13.76
C GLN A 61 19.47 -21.66 14.11
N ASP A 62 18.49 -20.73 13.94
CA ASP A 62 17.08 -21.02 14.23
C ASP A 62 16.48 -22.06 13.28
N LEU A 63 17.01 -22.13 12.08
CA LEU A 63 16.57 -23.02 11.03
C LEU A 63 17.32 -24.37 11.03
N ALA A 64 18.55 -24.41 11.55
CA ALA A 64 19.37 -25.62 11.60
C ALA A 64 18.77 -26.71 12.49
N ASP A 65 18.00 -26.31 13.51
CA ASP A 65 17.33 -27.22 14.45
C ASP A 65 16.04 -27.84 13.86
N LEU A 66 15.59 -27.37 12.68
CA LEU A 66 14.34 -27.82 12.07
C LEU A 66 14.55 -29.10 11.26
N GLU A 67 13.62 -30.05 11.39
CA GLU A 67 13.64 -31.27 10.62
C GLU A 67 13.59 -30.98 9.11
N GLY A 68 14.50 -31.61 8.35
CA GLY A 68 14.58 -31.46 6.90
C GLY A 68 15.21 -30.16 6.40
N PHE A 69 15.95 -29.42 7.27
CA PHE A 69 16.70 -28.21 6.89
C PHE A 69 18.19 -28.50 6.80
N ALA A 70 18.69 -28.56 5.56
CA ALA A 70 20.13 -28.58 5.26
C ALA A 70 20.59 -27.18 4.83
N ASP A 71 21.89 -26.91 4.82
CA ASP A 71 22.51 -25.60 4.56
C ASP A 71 21.95 -24.89 3.34
N LYS A 72 21.76 -25.62 2.22
CA LYS A 72 21.20 -25.06 0.99
C LYS A 72 19.76 -24.54 1.17
N LYS A 73 18.94 -25.31 1.90
CA LYS A 73 17.53 -24.94 2.16
C LYS A 73 17.47 -23.73 3.10
N ILE A 74 18.34 -23.70 4.12
CA ILE A 74 18.49 -22.55 5.03
C ILE A 74 18.89 -21.31 4.26
N SER A 75 19.93 -21.38 3.45
CA SER A 75 20.41 -20.26 2.64
C SER A 75 19.32 -19.73 1.70
N ASN A 76 18.61 -20.62 1.01
CA ASN A 76 17.51 -20.24 0.11
C ASN A 76 16.38 -19.54 0.85
N LEU A 77 15.97 -20.07 2.03
CA LEU A 77 14.91 -19.48 2.82
C LEU A 77 15.29 -18.09 3.34
N LEU A 78 16.48 -17.93 3.90
CA LEU A 78 16.97 -16.62 4.36
C LEU A 78 17.06 -15.62 3.21
N GLY A 79 17.48 -16.08 2.03
CA GLY A 79 17.45 -15.27 0.80
C GLY A 79 16.04 -14.83 0.42
N ALA A 80 15.05 -15.73 0.49
CA ALA A 80 13.65 -15.42 0.20
C ALA A 80 13.04 -14.45 1.22
N ILE A 81 13.32 -14.64 2.52
CA ILE A 81 12.92 -13.71 3.58
C ILE A 81 13.50 -12.31 3.31
N ASN A 82 14.80 -12.23 3.00
CA ASN A 82 15.43 -10.95 2.72
C ASN A 82 14.87 -10.27 1.46
N ALA A 83 14.63 -11.04 0.40
CA ALA A 83 14.03 -10.52 -0.84
C ALA A 83 12.62 -9.96 -0.61
N SER A 84 11.83 -10.58 0.28
CA SER A 84 10.46 -10.15 0.59
C SER A 84 10.40 -8.79 1.29
N LYS A 85 11.47 -8.31 1.91
CA LYS A 85 11.52 -6.99 2.55
C LYS A 85 11.19 -5.84 1.58
N ASN A 86 11.48 -6.01 0.30
CA ASN A 86 11.21 -5.03 -0.75
C ASN A 86 10.02 -5.40 -1.65
N ALA A 87 9.06 -6.13 -1.12
CA ALA A 87 7.85 -6.51 -1.86
C ALA A 87 7.05 -5.27 -2.30
N PRO A 88 6.21 -5.37 -3.36
CA PRO A 88 5.28 -4.32 -3.71
C PRO A 88 4.33 -3.98 -2.55
N LEU A 89 4.04 -2.68 -2.36
CA LEU A 89 3.20 -2.19 -1.26
C LEU A 89 1.81 -2.85 -1.25
N GLU A 90 1.21 -3.05 -2.42
CA GLU A 90 -0.09 -3.72 -2.53
C GLU A 90 -0.05 -5.17 -2.00
N ARG A 91 1.07 -5.86 -2.16
CA ARG A 91 1.23 -7.21 -1.61
C ARG A 91 1.38 -7.17 -0.10
N PHE A 92 2.11 -6.18 0.43
CA PHE A 92 2.23 -5.97 1.86
C PHE A 92 0.87 -5.66 2.49
N ILE A 93 0.09 -4.72 1.92
CA ILE A 93 -1.26 -4.40 2.42
C ILE A 93 -2.17 -5.63 2.38
N ALA A 94 -2.19 -6.37 1.26
CA ALA A 94 -2.99 -7.59 1.15
C ALA A 94 -2.59 -8.66 2.18
N SER A 95 -1.28 -8.76 2.49
CA SER A 95 -0.74 -9.77 3.42
C SER A 95 -1.16 -9.57 4.87
N LEU A 96 -1.58 -8.36 5.24
CA LEU A 96 -2.04 -8.05 6.60
C LEU A 96 -3.41 -8.67 6.93
N GLY A 97 -4.11 -9.22 5.94
CA GLY A 97 -5.38 -9.93 6.14
C GLY A 97 -6.51 -9.04 6.65
N ILE A 98 -6.54 -7.78 6.21
CA ILE A 98 -7.58 -6.80 6.53
C ILE A 98 -8.91 -7.30 5.97
N GLU A 99 -9.95 -7.27 6.78
CA GLU A 99 -11.27 -7.75 6.36
C GLU A 99 -11.78 -6.94 5.17
N HIS A 100 -12.37 -7.62 4.19
CA HIS A 100 -12.84 -7.06 2.91
C HIS A 100 -11.75 -6.49 1.99
N ILE A 101 -10.48 -6.46 2.38
CA ILE A 101 -9.37 -5.93 1.59
C ILE A 101 -8.55 -7.10 1.01
N GLY A 102 -8.89 -7.51 -0.22
CA GLY A 102 -8.11 -8.47 -0.99
C GLY A 102 -7.09 -7.79 -1.91
N GLU A 103 -6.46 -8.57 -2.79
CA GLU A 103 -5.40 -8.12 -3.70
C GLU A 103 -5.82 -6.90 -4.56
N VAL A 104 -7.05 -6.91 -5.09
CA VAL A 104 -7.55 -5.82 -5.96
C VAL A 104 -7.73 -4.53 -5.15
N ALA A 105 -8.32 -4.63 -3.97
CA ALA A 105 -8.50 -3.47 -3.08
C ALA A 105 -7.15 -2.95 -2.59
N ALA A 106 -6.24 -3.81 -2.15
CA ALA A 106 -4.90 -3.44 -1.74
C ALA A 106 -4.12 -2.69 -2.83
N ARG A 107 -4.26 -3.12 -4.10
CA ARG A 107 -3.66 -2.42 -5.25
C ARG A 107 -4.22 -1.01 -5.43
N LYS A 108 -5.54 -0.84 -5.29
CA LYS A 108 -6.18 0.49 -5.36
C LYS A 108 -5.73 1.39 -4.22
N ILE A 109 -5.64 0.86 -2.99
CA ILE A 109 -5.13 1.58 -1.81
C ILE A 109 -3.70 2.03 -2.03
N ALA A 110 -2.81 1.11 -2.42
CA ALA A 110 -1.41 1.41 -2.69
C ALA A 110 -1.23 2.45 -3.80
N ALA A 111 -2.04 2.38 -4.86
CA ALA A 111 -2.00 3.35 -5.95
C ALA A 111 -2.52 4.73 -5.56
N ALA A 112 -3.54 4.80 -4.68
CA ALA A 112 -4.15 6.06 -4.28
C ALA A 112 -3.35 6.80 -3.21
N PHE A 113 -2.84 6.08 -2.21
CA PHE A 113 -2.25 6.67 -1.01
C PHE A 113 -0.73 6.44 -0.90
N GLY A 114 -0.16 5.51 -1.68
CA GLY A 114 1.25 5.20 -1.58
C GLY A 114 1.65 4.82 -0.16
N GLN A 115 2.75 5.39 0.34
CA GLN A 115 3.25 5.13 1.70
C GLN A 115 2.36 5.73 2.80
N ASP A 116 1.51 6.70 2.46
CA ASP A 116 0.64 7.39 3.41
C ASP A 116 -0.69 6.64 3.66
N TRP A 117 -0.83 5.41 3.17
CA TRP A 117 -2.06 4.61 3.27
C TRP A 117 -2.57 4.39 4.71
N LEU A 118 -1.66 4.43 5.70
CA LEU A 118 -2.02 4.31 7.12
C LEU A 118 -2.75 5.54 7.66
N ASP A 119 -2.61 6.68 6.99
CA ASP A 119 -3.20 7.96 7.38
C ASP A 119 -4.48 8.29 6.61
N ALA A 120 -4.87 7.41 5.66
CA ALA A 120 -6.07 7.59 4.87
C ALA A 120 -7.33 7.58 5.76
N SER A 121 -8.13 8.64 5.65
CA SER A 121 -9.41 8.74 6.34
C SER A 121 -10.48 7.85 5.70
N GLU A 122 -11.51 7.49 6.46
CA GLU A 122 -12.64 6.71 5.95
C GLU A 122 -13.30 7.38 4.74
N ASP A 123 -13.45 8.70 4.76
CA ASP A 123 -14.01 9.49 3.66
C ASP A 123 -13.15 9.45 2.39
N GLU A 124 -11.82 9.45 2.53
CA GLU A 124 -10.91 9.32 1.40
C GLU A 124 -10.95 7.91 0.80
N ILE A 125 -11.05 6.89 1.66
CA ILE A 125 -11.16 5.49 1.22
C ILE A 125 -12.48 5.26 0.49
N LEU A 126 -13.59 5.82 0.96
CA LEU A 126 -14.91 5.73 0.31
C LEU A 126 -14.94 6.34 -1.11
N ARG A 127 -14.04 7.28 -1.42
CA ARG A 127 -13.92 7.87 -2.76
C ARG A 127 -13.23 6.95 -3.78
N LEU A 128 -12.63 5.86 -3.31
CA LEU A 128 -12.01 4.89 -4.21
C LEU A 128 -13.09 4.09 -4.95
N ASP A 129 -12.91 3.95 -6.24
CA ASP A 129 -13.83 3.17 -7.07
C ASP A 129 -13.95 1.72 -6.60
N GLY A 130 -15.19 1.28 -6.31
CA GLY A 130 -15.51 -0.07 -5.82
C GLY A 130 -15.32 -0.25 -4.32
N PHE A 131 -15.11 0.83 -3.54
CA PHE A 131 -15.09 0.77 -2.08
C PHE A 131 -16.46 1.16 -1.51
N GLY A 132 -17.00 0.29 -0.66
CA GLY A 132 -18.20 0.57 0.12
C GLY A 132 -17.86 0.85 1.58
N GLU A 133 -18.87 1.26 2.36
CA GLU A 133 -18.73 1.61 3.79
C GLU A 133 -18.06 0.51 4.62
N ALA A 134 -18.41 -0.76 4.38
CA ALA A 134 -17.81 -1.89 5.10
C ALA A 134 -16.30 -1.99 4.87
N MET A 135 -15.84 -1.77 3.65
CA MET A 135 -14.41 -1.80 3.30
C MET A 135 -13.67 -0.61 3.91
N ALA A 136 -14.26 0.59 3.80
CA ALA A 136 -13.65 1.81 4.31
C ALA A 136 -13.51 1.77 5.82
N ARG A 137 -14.57 1.38 6.52
CA ARG A 137 -14.56 1.20 7.98
C ARG A 137 -13.55 0.15 8.42
N SER A 138 -13.55 -1.02 7.77
CA SER A 138 -12.62 -2.11 8.09
C SER A 138 -11.16 -1.68 7.95
N LEU A 139 -10.81 -0.98 6.87
CA LEU A 139 -9.45 -0.46 6.68
C LEU A 139 -9.09 0.59 7.72
N ALA A 140 -9.96 1.57 7.96
CA ALA A 140 -9.70 2.64 8.93
C ALA A 140 -9.54 2.11 10.36
N GLU A 141 -10.43 1.19 10.79
CA GLU A 141 -10.32 0.54 12.10
C GLU A 141 -9.05 -0.30 12.22
N PHE A 142 -8.71 -1.06 11.18
CA PHE A 142 -7.50 -1.87 11.18
C PHE A 142 -6.24 -1.00 11.30
N CYS A 143 -6.15 0.09 10.53
CA CYS A 143 -5.05 1.04 10.61
C CYS A 143 -4.93 1.65 12.01
N LYS A 144 -6.05 2.05 12.61
CA LYS A 144 -6.08 2.61 13.97
C LYS A 144 -5.57 1.62 15.02
N ILE A 145 -6.04 0.36 14.99
CA ILE A 145 -5.69 -0.67 15.98
C ILE A 145 -4.24 -1.13 15.84
N ASN A 146 -3.74 -1.23 14.60
CA ASN A 146 -2.44 -1.86 14.34
C ASN A 146 -1.36 -0.85 13.91
N ARG A 147 -1.61 0.47 14.00
CA ARG A 147 -0.70 1.51 13.52
C ARG A 147 0.73 1.33 14.00
N GLU A 148 0.93 1.22 15.30
CA GLU A 148 2.26 1.06 15.90
C GLU A 148 2.96 -0.20 15.40
N LYS A 149 2.22 -1.32 15.31
CA LYS A 149 2.77 -2.59 14.82
C LYS A 149 3.20 -2.52 13.36
N ILE A 150 2.40 -1.85 12.53
CA ILE A 150 2.70 -1.68 11.10
C ILE A 150 3.90 -0.74 10.92
N LEU A 151 4.01 0.31 11.71
CA LEU A 151 5.18 1.20 11.70
C LEU A 151 6.45 0.44 12.09
N ASN A 152 6.41 -0.37 13.16
CA ASN A 152 7.54 -1.22 13.56
C ASN A 152 7.90 -2.26 12.48
N LEU A 153 6.91 -2.82 11.79
CA LEU A 153 7.16 -3.70 10.63
C LEU A 153 7.79 -2.93 9.47
N SER A 154 7.40 -1.68 9.26
CA SER A 154 7.92 -0.84 8.17
C SER A 154 9.38 -0.42 8.38
N GLU A 155 9.92 -0.51 9.59
CA GLU A 155 11.36 -0.37 9.87
C GLU A 155 12.16 -1.59 9.35
N ILE A 156 11.54 -2.76 9.28
CA ILE A 156 12.16 -4.02 8.86
C ILE A 156 11.87 -4.28 7.37
N ILE A 157 10.61 -4.03 6.97
CA ILE A 157 10.09 -4.26 5.62
C ILE A 157 9.89 -2.89 4.99
N THR A 158 10.55 -2.64 3.87
CA THR A 158 10.41 -1.41 3.09
C THR A 158 9.59 -1.66 1.82
N PRO A 159 8.25 -1.76 1.92
CA PRO A 159 7.42 -2.08 0.77
C PRO A 159 7.53 -0.97 -0.28
N ARG A 160 7.70 -1.37 -1.53
CA ARG A 160 7.81 -0.41 -2.63
C ARG A 160 6.42 0.05 -3.05
N ALA A 161 6.12 1.33 -2.88
CA ALA A 161 4.94 1.92 -3.47
C ALA A 161 4.93 1.68 -5.00
N PRO A 162 3.76 1.51 -5.63
CA PRO A 162 3.66 1.43 -7.07
C PRO A 162 4.38 2.64 -7.64
N GLN A 163 5.41 2.40 -8.44
CA GLN A 163 5.93 3.48 -9.26
C GLN A 163 4.77 3.84 -10.20
N MET A 164 4.17 5.01 -10.01
CA MET A 164 3.38 5.59 -11.08
C MET A 164 4.29 5.55 -12.29
N GLN A 165 3.96 4.70 -13.26
CA GLN A 165 4.60 4.77 -14.56
C GLN A 165 4.20 6.14 -15.10
N THR A 166 5.05 7.12 -14.84
CA THR A 166 4.95 8.42 -15.50
C THR A 166 5.26 8.11 -16.95
N VAL A 167 4.20 7.92 -17.72
CA VAL A 167 4.33 7.93 -19.17
C VAL A 167 5.06 9.24 -19.47
N LYS A 168 6.29 9.17 -20.01
CA LYS A 168 7.01 10.37 -20.44
C LYS A 168 6.09 11.13 -21.38
N SER A 169 5.49 12.17 -20.90
CA SER A 169 4.53 13.01 -21.61
C SER A 169 5.05 14.44 -21.67
N ALA A 170 4.41 15.28 -22.46
CA ALA A 170 4.70 16.71 -22.50
C ALA A 170 4.53 17.41 -21.13
N PHE A 171 3.88 16.72 -20.16
CA PHE A 171 3.62 17.22 -18.80
C PHE A 171 4.60 16.69 -17.74
N THR A 172 5.51 15.78 -18.10
CA THR A 172 6.49 15.24 -17.15
C THR A 172 7.32 16.37 -16.54
N ASP A 173 7.35 16.40 -15.18
CA ASP A 173 7.97 17.44 -14.35
C ASP A 173 7.42 18.87 -14.51
N ARG A 174 6.35 19.06 -15.28
CA ARG A 174 5.72 20.36 -15.50
C ARG A 174 4.74 20.74 -14.39
N SER A 175 4.77 22.00 -14.00
CA SER A 175 3.83 22.57 -13.04
C SER A 175 2.52 22.95 -13.75
N VAL A 176 1.41 22.33 -13.34
CA VAL A 176 0.08 22.54 -13.95
C VAL A 176 -0.92 23.03 -12.91
N VAL A 177 -1.69 24.03 -13.24
CA VAL A 177 -2.82 24.52 -12.42
C VAL A 177 -4.13 24.26 -13.14
N ILE A 178 -5.11 23.73 -12.40
CA ILE A 178 -6.46 23.48 -12.91
C ILE A 178 -7.40 24.58 -12.41
N THR A 179 -8.21 25.19 -13.30
CA THR A 179 -9.15 26.24 -12.93
C THR A 179 -10.43 26.16 -13.77
N GLY A 180 -11.52 26.71 -13.24
CA GLY A 180 -12.83 26.73 -13.92
C GLY A 180 -13.59 25.41 -13.81
N THR A 181 -14.79 25.41 -14.43
CA THR A 181 -15.68 24.25 -14.52
C THR A 181 -15.25 23.37 -15.69
N LEU A 182 -14.83 22.15 -15.41
CA LEU A 182 -14.35 21.19 -16.40
C LEU A 182 -15.48 20.25 -16.86
N SER A 183 -15.28 19.57 -17.98
CA SER A 183 -16.21 18.59 -18.55
C SER A 183 -16.37 17.32 -17.72
N ARG A 184 -15.47 17.09 -16.73
CA ARG A 184 -15.47 15.96 -15.79
C ARG A 184 -15.03 16.46 -14.42
N PRO A 185 -15.19 15.67 -13.33
CA PRO A 185 -14.72 16.02 -12.00
C PRO A 185 -13.25 16.43 -11.99
N ARG A 186 -12.94 17.49 -11.26
CA ARG A 186 -11.59 18.05 -11.16
C ARG A 186 -10.54 17.01 -10.73
N ASP A 187 -10.92 16.10 -9.84
CA ASP A 187 -10.03 15.07 -9.31
C ASP A 187 -9.64 14.04 -10.39
N GLU A 188 -10.50 13.80 -11.38
CA GLU A 188 -10.17 12.94 -12.53
C GLU A 188 -9.06 13.58 -13.39
N PHE A 189 -9.17 14.87 -13.69
CA PHE A 189 -8.11 15.59 -14.41
C PHE A 189 -6.82 15.65 -13.60
N LYS A 190 -6.92 15.89 -12.28
CA LYS A 190 -5.77 15.88 -11.38
C LYS A 190 -5.06 14.52 -11.41
N ALA A 191 -5.80 13.42 -11.27
CA ALA A 191 -5.24 12.07 -11.31
C ALA A 191 -4.55 11.77 -12.66
N ARG A 192 -5.17 12.17 -13.78
CA ARG A 192 -4.58 11.99 -15.12
C ARG A 192 -3.29 12.80 -15.31
N LEU A 193 -3.26 14.06 -14.86
CA LEU A 193 -2.06 14.90 -14.93
C LEU A 193 -0.92 14.33 -14.07
N LEU A 194 -1.23 13.86 -12.85
CA LEU A 194 -0.26 13.18 -12.00
C LEU A 194 0.27 11.89 -12.65
N ALA A 195 -0.59 11.09 -13.27
CA ALA A 195 -0.19 9.89 -14.03
C ALA A 195 0.70 10.22 -15.24
N MET A 196 0.57 11.43 -15.80
CA MET A 196 1.43 11.97 -16.86
C MET A 196 2.72 12.59 -16.33
N GLY A 197 2.99 12.54 -15.02
CA GLY A 197 4.18 13.11 -14.39
C GLY A 197 4.13 14.60 -14.11
N ALA A 198 2.95 15.24 -14.19
CA ALA A 198 2.79 16.64 -13.88
C ALA A 198 2.78 16.92 -12.37
N LYS A 199 3.23 18.10 -11.97
CA LYS A 199 3.11 18.64 -10.61
C LYS A 199 1.89 19.55 -10.54
N VAL A 200 0.76 19.03 -10.02
CA VAL A 200 -0.49 19.81 -9.96
C VAL A 200 -0.49 20.75 -8.77
N GLN A 201 -0.68 22.04 -9.01
CA GLN A 201 -0.63 23.09 -7.99
C GLN A 201 -1.97 23.83 -7.86
N GLY A 202 -2.20 24.40 -6.68
CA GLY A 202 -3.45 25.14 -6.37
C GLY A 202 -3.48 26.59 -6.85
N SER A 203 -2.32 27.23 -7.13
CA SER A 203 -2.21 28.64 -7.48
C SER A 203 -1.29 28.88 -8.67
N VAL A 204 -1.59 29.89 -9.47
CA VAL A 204 -0.78 30.31 -10.63
C VAL A 204 0.36 31.22 -10.16
N SER A 205 1.57 30.94 -10.60
CA SER A 205 2.77 31.74 -10.37
C SER A 205 3.66 31.79 -11.63
N ALA A 206 4.73 32.55 -11.59
CA ALA A 206 5.72 32.61 -12.68
C ALA A 206 6.42 31.23 -12.93
N LYS A 207 6.32 30.29 -11.97
CA LYS A 207 6.85 28.94 -12.09
C LYS A 207 5.82 27.93 -12.63
N THR A 208 4.63 28.39 -13.01
CA THR A 208 3.59 27.52 -13.58
C THR A 208 3.84 27.36 -15.08
N ASP A 209 3.97 26.14 -15.57
CA ASP A 209 4.21 25.85 -16.99
C ASP A 209 2.90 25.88 -17.80
N PHE A 210 1.81 25.32 -17.23
CA PHE A 210 0.52 25.20 -17.90
C PHE A 210 -0.65 25.51 -16.98
N VAL A 211 -1.71 26.05 -17.56
CA VAL A 211 -3.01 26.16 -16.91
C VAL A 211 -4.06 25.42 -17.73
N LEU A 212 -4.71 24.43 -17.11
CA LEU A 212 -5.87 23.76 -17.66
C LEU A 212 -7.11 24.55 -17.24
N ALA A 213 -7.73 25.29 -18.19
CA ALA A 213 -8.86 26.14 -17.92
C ALA A 213 -10.15 25.54 -18.50
N GLY A 214 -11.16 25.35 -17.65
CA GLY A 214 -12.52 25.06 -18.06
C GLY A 214 -13.37 26.33 -18.22
N ALA A 215 -14.68 26.16 -18.31
CA ALA A 215 -15.61 27.29 -18.34
C ALA A 215 -15.51 28.09 -17.03
N GLU A 216 -15.75 29.41 -17.11
CA GLU A 216 -15.75 30.32 -15.95
C GLU A 216 -14.45 30.29 -15.11
N ALA A 217 -13.31 30.21 -15.79
CA ALA A 217 -12.00 29.99 -15.14
C ALA A 217 -11.48 31.18 -14.29
N GLY A 218 -12.20 32.28 -14.18
CA GLY A 218 -12.01 33.38 -13.21
C GLY A 218 -10.60 33.97 -13.12
N SER A 219 -10.24 34.44 -11.92
CA SER A 219 -8.99 35.18 -11.65
C SER A 219 -7.71 34.41 -11.93
N LYS A 220 -7.70 33.09 -11.80
CA LYS A 220 -6.53 32.26 -12.10
C LYS A 220 -6.18 32.27 -13.59
N LEU A 221 -7.17 32.30 -14.47
CA LEU A 221 -6.96 32.38 -15.91
C LEU A 221 -6.39 33.80 -16.29
N GLN A 222 -6.94 34.82 -15.69
CA GLN A 222 -6.43 36.19 -15.91
C GLN A 222 -4.97 36.31 -15.47
N LYS A 223 -4.64 35.77 -14.29
CA LYS A 223 -3.27 35.75 -13.77
C LYS A 223 -2.33 34.93 -14.65
N ALA A 224 -2.80 33.80 -15.21
CA ALA A 224 -2.00 33.00 -16.13
C ALA A 224 -1.65 33.81 -17.40
N ARG A 225 -2.62 34.50 -17.97
CA ARG A 225 -2.42 35.35 -19.15
C ARG A 225 -1.47 36.50 -18.87
N SER A 226 -1.59 37.18 -17.71
CA SER A 226 -0.69 38.28 -17.33
C SER A 226 0.76 37.84 -17.10
N LEU A 227 0.96 36.58 -16.71
CA LEU A 227 2.29 35.97 -16.49
C LEU A 227 2.83 35.24 -17.72
N GLY A 228 2.13 35.26 -18.86
CA GLY A 228 2.53 34.52 -20.06
C GLY A 228 2.52 33.03 -19.95
N VAL A 229 1.79 32.49 -18.96
CA VAL A 229 1.66 31.04 -18.75
C VAL A 229 0.78 30.44 -19.85
N ARG A 230 1.20 29.32 -20.39
CA ARG A 230 0.49 28.60 -21.46
C ARG A 230 -0.84 28.03 -20.94
N VAL A 231 -1.94 28.32 -21.65
CA VAL A 231 -3.30 27.87 -21.33
C VAL A 231 -3.75 26.85 -22.35
#